data_1fff725898d220d599b81865fe203b57
#
_entry.id   1fff725898d220d599b81865fe203b57
#
_cell.length_a   1.000
_cell.length_b   1.000
_cell.length_c   1.000
_cell.angle_alpha   90.00
_cell.angle_beta   90.00
_cell.angle_gamma   90.00
#
_symmetry.space_group_name_H-M   'P 1'
#
loop_
_entity.id
_entity.type
_entity.pdbx_description
1 polymer ?
#
loop_
_entity_poly.entity_id
_entity_poly.type
_entity_poly.pdbx_seq_one_letter_code
_entity_poly.pdbx_strand_id
1 'polypeptide(L)'
;MVADKVTIDTFSFQKDATAVHWECDGGTEYDMKDSDKQNVGTEITLYLNEDSYEFANEYKAREVIEKYCSFMPVPIFLTNEDEEPKTEEIPEEEVTEKDTVIETFIKEAETEEVEKEDGTKETVEKTPAKKMAKIVKRPVPLNDIHPLWTKHPNECSDEDYKEFYRNVFHDYKEPLFWIHLNMDYPFNLKGILYFPK
;
A
#
# COMPACT_ATOMS: atom_id res chain seq x y z
N MET A 1 10.73 1.96 25.35
CA MET A 1 11.09 2.04 23.90
C MET A 1 10.98 0.64 23.32
N VAL A 2 10.70 0.51 22.03
CA VAL A 2 10.39 -0.79 21.39
C VAL A 2 11.63 -1.56 20.89
N ALA A 3 12.81 -0.93 20.88
CA ALA A 3 14.04 -1.50 20.35
C ALA A 3 15.19 -1.36 21.34
N ASP A 4 16.05 -2.39 21.38
CA ASP A 4 17.30 -2.37 22.14
C ASP A 4 18.42 -1.67 21.37
N LYS A 5 18.31 -1.66 20.03
CA LYS A 5 19.27 -1.04 19.14
C LYS A 5 18.57 -0.48 17.90
N VAL A 6 19.03 0.64 17.42
CA VAL A 6 18.59 1.27 16.17
C VAL A 6 19.79 1.56 15.30
N THR A 7 19.71 1.21 14.01
CA THR A 7 20.68 1.63 13.01
C THR A 7 20.00 2.43 11.91
N ILE A 8 20.70 3.42 11.36
CA ILE A 8 20.25 4.26 10.26
C ILE A 8 21.33 4.35 9.22
N ASP A 9 21.05 3.89 8.02
CA ASP A 9 21.88 4.06 6.85
C ASP A 9 21.22 5.07 5.90
N THR A 10 21.88 6.18 5.65
CA THR A 10 21.30 7.26 4.85
C THR A 10 22.26 7.75 3.79
N PHE A 11 21.71 8.01 2.59
CA PHE A 11 22.43 8.62 1.48
C PHE A 11 21.60 9.75 0.86
N SER A 12 22.12 10.96 0.91
CA SER A 12 21.43 12.15 0.41
C SER A 12 21.43 12.20 -1.11
N PHE A 13 20.37 12.79 -1.69
CA PHE A 13 20.30 13.12 -3.11
C PHE A 13 21.21 14.31 -3.51
N GLN A 14 21.78 15.00 -2.56
CA GLN A 14 22.66 16.15 -2.81
C GLN A 14 23.95 15.71 -3.50
N LYS A 15 24.42 16.55 -4.41
CA LYS A 15 25.67 16.32 -5.11
C LYS A 15 26.85 16.32 -4.12
N ASP A 16 27.77 15.37 -4.29
CA ASP A 16 28.95 15.20 -3.44
C ASP A 16 28.67 14.77 -1.98
N ALA A 17 27.46 14.28 -1.69
CA ALA A 17 27.13 13.67 -0.41
C ALA A 17 27.80 12.29 -0.29
N THR A 18 28.18 11.91 0.93
CA THR A 18 28.62 10.55 1.28
C THR A 18 27.52 9.84 2.07
N ALA A 19 27.43 8.52 1.92
CA ALA A 19 26.52 7.72 2.71
C ALA A 19 27.04 7.61 4.15
N VAL A 20 26.12 7.67 5.12
CA VAL A 20 26.44 7.67 6.56
C VAL A 20 25.64 6.57 7.25
N HIS A 21 26.33 5.84 8.12
CA HIS A 21 25.75 4.90 9.06
C HIS A 21 25.76 5.50 10.44
N TRP A 22 24.62 5.44 11.13
CA TRP A 22 24.44 5.84 12.53
C TRP A 22 23.89 4.65 13.32
N GLU A 23 24.37 4.47 14.56
CA GLU A 23 23.96 3.38 15.43
C GLU A 23 23.85 3.86 16.89
N CYS A 24 22.82 3.38 17.59
CA CYS A 24 22.59 3.64 19.01
C CYS A 24 21.93 2.44 19.69
N ASP A 25 22.37 2.09 20.89
CA ASP A 25 21.82 1.02 21.74
C ASP A 25 20.80 1.50 22.77
N GLY A 26 20.30 2.73 22.61
CA GLY A 26 19.33 3.32 23.54
C GLY A 26 19.98 4.08 24.69
N GLY A 27 21.31 4.14 24.76
CA GLY A 27 22.07 4.96 25.68
C GLY A 27 22.11 6.44 25.27
N THR A 28 23.03 7.18 25.89
CA THR A 28 23.30 8.60 25.56
C THR A 28 24.36 8.77 24.47
N GLU A 29 25.05 7.69 24.14
CA GLU A 29 26.12 7.67 23.14
C GLU A 29 25.61 7.04 21.85
N TYR A 30 26.19 7.45 20.73
CA TYR A 30 25.93 6.91 19.41
C TYR A 30 27.23 6.82 18.62
N ASP A 31 27.27 5.88 17.71
CA ASP A 31 28.36 5.75 16.74
C ASP A 31 27.93 6.29 15.37
N MET A 32 28.89 6.88 14.65
CA MET A 32 28.67 7.42 13.31
C MET A 32 29.88 7.14 12.43
N LYS A 33 29.65 6.53 11.27
CA LYS A 33 30.70 6.14 10.33
C LYS A 33 30.20 6.20 8.89
N ASP A 34 31.10 6.06 7.92
CA ASP A 34 30.72 5.94 6.52
C ASP A 34 29.91 4.67 6.29
N SER A 35 28.95 4.73 5.37
CA SER A 35 28.09 3.61 4.96
C SER A 35 28.38 3.20 3.52
N ASP A 36 28.19 1.91 3.23
CA ASP A 36 28.30 1.35 1.87
C ASP A 36 27.01 1.51 1.05
N LYS A 37 26.01 2.24 1.56
CA LYS A 37 24.73 2.46 0.87
C LYS A 37 24.93 3.16 -0.47
N GLN A 38 24.44 2.54 -1.54
CA GLN A 38 24.60 3.03 -2.92
C GLN A 38 23.40 3.84 -3.42
N ASN A 39 22.20 3.55 -2.87
CA ASN A 39 20.98 4.18 -3.32
C ASN A 39 20.59 5.34 -2.41
N VAL A 40 20.14 6.43 -3.02
CA VAL A 40 19.57 7.58 -2.31
C VAL A 40 18.37 7.14 -1.47
N GLY A 41 18.34 7.62 -0.23
CA GLY A 41 17.28 7.32 0.73
C GLY A 41 17.81 6.99 2.11
N THR A 42 16.88 6.69 3.02
CA THR A 42 17.20 6.35 4.42
C THR A 42 16.60 4.99 4.75
N GLU A 43 17.42 4.14 5.32
CA GLU A 43 17.05 2.83 5.86
C GLU A 43 17.17 2.89 7.37
N ILE A 44 16.13 2.50 8.08
CA ILE A 44 16.09 2.48 9.56
C ILE A 44 15.79 1.06 9.99
N THR A 45 16.72 0.45 10.73
CA THR A 45 16.56 -0.89 11.27
C THR A 45 16.34 -0.81 12.78
N LEU A 46 15.23 -1.37 13.23
CA LEU A 46 14.88 -1.49 14.64
C LEU A 46 15.11 -2.93 15.11
N TYR A 47 16.05 -3.13 16.01
CA TYR A 47 16.27 -4.42 16.69
C TYR A 47 15.34 -4.47 17.90
N LEU A 48 14.19 -5.09 17.72
CA LEU A 48 13.12 -5.11 18.72
C LEU A 48 13.57 -5.82 20.01
N ASN A 49 13.18 -5.27 21.16
CA ASN A 49 13.32 -5.93 22.45
C ASN A 49 12.25 -7.02 22.63
N GLU A 50 12.44 -7.90 23.63
CA GLU A 50 11.54 -9.04 23.88
C GLU A 50 10.09 -8.62 24.11
N ASP A 51 9.85 -7.51 24.83
CA ASP A 51 8.51 -6.98 25.12
C ASP A 51 7.79 -6.45 23.89
N SER A 52 8.52 -6.23 22.78
CA SER A 52 8.01 -5.61 21.56
C SER A 52 8.02 -6.54 20.35
N TYR A 53 8.30 -7.83 20.52
CA TYR A 53 8.31 -8.80 19.42
C TYR A 53 6.96 -8.94 18.70
N GLU A 54 5.86 -8.53 19.33
CA GLU A 54 4.55 -8.48 18.67
C GLU A 54 4.56 -7.61 17.41
N PHE A 55 5.40 -6.57 17.34
CA PHE A 55 5.52 -5.67 16.19
C PHE A 55 6.34 -6.26 15.04
N ALA A 56 7.06 -7.37 15.25
CA ALA A 56 7.69 -8.13 14.17
C ALA A 56 6.66 -8.90 13.32
N ASN A 57 5.42 -8.99 13.79
CA ASN A 57 4.34 -9.65 13.06
C ASN A 57 3.73 -8.71 12.01
N GLU A 58 3.59 -9.18 10.75
CA GLU A 58 3.03 -8.39 9.64
C GLU A 58 1.64 -7.83 9.97
N TYR A 59 0.75 -8.64 10.58
CA TYR A 59 -0.60 -8.19 10.92
C TYR A 59 -0.59 -7.06 11.94
N LYS A 60 0.30 -7.14 12.94
CA LYS A 60 0.42 -6.10 13.95
C LYS A 60 1.04 -4.83 13.39
N ALA A 61 2.06 -4.95 12.56
CA ALA A 61 2.66 -3.82 11.85
C ALA A 61 1.62 -3.13 10.95
N ARG A 62 0.83 -3.90 10.22
CA ARG A 62 -0.28 -3.42 9.38
C ARG A 62 -1.32 -2.65 10.19
N GLU A 63 -1.79 -3.23 11.30
CA GLU A 63 -2.75 -2.58 12.22
C GLU A 63 -2.25 -1.21 12.70
N VAL A 64 -0.97 -1.12 13.07
CA VAL A 64 -0.36 0.14 13.52
C VAL A 64 -0.27 1.15 12.39
N ILE A 65 0.16 0.73 11.20
CA ILE A 65 0.24 1.61 10.03
C ILE A 65 -1.16 2.12 9.64
N GLU A 66 -2.15 1.24 9.57
CA GLU A 66 -3.54 1.60 9.27
C GLU A 66 -4.12 2.55 10.32
N LYS A 67 -3.81 2.36 11.60
CA LYS A 67 -4.32 3.22 12.66
C LYS A 67 -3.73 4.64 12.66
N TYR A 68 -2.43 4.77 12.38
CA TYR A 68 -1.72 6.04 12.56
C TYR A 68 -1.29 6.71 11.26
N CYS A 69 -1.23 5.96 10.17
CA CYS A 69 -0.65 6.42 8.92
C CYS A 69 -1.61 6.32 7.71
N SER A 70 -2.91 6.00 7.94
CA SER A 70 -3.90 5.77 6.87
C SER A 70 -3.97 6.87 5.82
N PHE A 71 -3.62 8.09 6.18
CA PHE A 71 -3.78 9.28 5.33
C PHE A 71 -2.48 10.08 5.20
N MET A 72 -1.34 9.40 5.34
CA MET A 72 -0.05 10.03 5.07
C MET A 72 0.05 10.41 3.57
N PRO A 73 0.63 11.57 3.24
CA PRO A 73 0.71 12.05 1.85
C PRO A 73 1.76 11.33 1.00
N VAL A 74 2.40 10.31 1.55
CA VAL A 74 3.38 9.46 0.87
C VAL A 74 2.93 8.00 0.96
N PRO A 75 3.09 7.20 -0.13
CA PRO A 75 2.67 5.81 -0.11
C PRO A 75 3.54 4.99 0.85
N ILE A 76 2.89 4.14 1.64
CA ILE A 76 3.52 3.24 2.61
C ILE A 76 3.26 1.80 2.14
N PHE A 77 4.33 1.05 1.98
CA PHE A 77 4.28 -0.36 1.61
C PHE A 77 4.78 -1.22 2.77
N LEU A 78 4.20 -2.40 2.92
CA LEU A 78 4.62 -3.39 3.91
C LEU A 78 4.93 -4.69 3.18
N THR A 79 6.13 -5.21 3.40
CA THR A 79 6.59 -6.48 2.85
C THR A 79 7.22 -7.31 3.96
N ASN A 80 7.08 -8.62 3.87
CA ASN A 80 7.79 -9.56 4.71
C ASN A 80 8.91 -10.18 3.87
N GLU A 81 10.15 -10.00 4.28
CA GLU A 81 11.32 -10.51 3.56
C GLU A 81 11.44 -12.04 3.62
N ASP A 82 10.84 -12.66 4.66
CA ASP A 82 10.84 -14.12 4.83
C ASP A 82 9.77 -14.84 3.99
N GLU A 83 8.82 -14.09 3.40
CA GLU A 83 7.78 -14.65 2.54
C GLU A 83 8.21 -14.68 1.07
N GLU A 84 7.86 -15.75 0.38
CA GLU A 84 8.01 -15.80 -1.08
C GLU A 84 7.18 -14.69 -1.74
N PRO A 85 7.72 -14.02 -2.76
CA PRO A 85 6.99 -12.98 -3.46
C PRO A 85 5.65 -13.48 -3.99
N LYS A 86 4.56 -12.86 -3.59
CA LYS A 86 3.23 -13.14 -4.15
C LYS A 86 3.25 -12.82 -5.64
N THR A 87 2.57 -13.65 -6.43
CA THR A 87 2.52 -13.49 -7.89
C THR A 87 1.10 -13.16 -8.33
N GLU A 88 0.99 -12.46 -9.46
CA GLU A 88 -0.29 -12.21 -10.14
C GLU A 88 -0.15 -12.45 -11.64
N GLU A 89 -1.27 -12.81 -12.27
CA GLU A 89 -1.35 -13.03 -13.72
C GLU A 89 -2.03 -11.84 -14.36
N ILE A 90 -1.34 -11.19 -15.28
CA ILE A 90 -1.86 -10.05 -16.04
C ILE A 90 -1.73 -10.31 -17.54
N PRO A 91 -2.52 -9.65 -18.40
CA PRO A 91 -2.30 -9.66 -19.83
C PRO A 91 -0.89 -9.16 -20.18
N GLU A 92 -0.22 -9.82 -21.15
CA GLU A 92 1.14 -9.45 -21.57
C GLU A 92 1.22 -7.95 -21.97
N GLU A 93 0.16 -7.40 -22.54
CA GLU A 93 0.04 -5.98 -22.93
C GLU A 93 0.00 -4.99 -21.75
N GLU A 94 -0.30 -5.47 -20.54
CA GLU A 94 -0.34 -4.65 -19.31
C GLU A 94 0.99 -4.68 -18.54
N VAL A 95 1.97 -5.46 -19.00
CA VAL A 95 3.30 -5.53 -18.40
C VAL A 95 4.05 -4.23 -18.68
N THR A 96 4.62 -3.66 -17.62
CA THR A 96 5.42 -2.44 -17.66
C THR A 96 6.90 -2.72 -17.40
N GLU A 97 7.79 -1.78 -17.71
CA GLU A 97 9.22 -1.90 -17.43
C GLU A 97 9.56 -2.06 -15.93
N LYS A 98 8.61 -1.75 -15.05
CA LYS A 98 8.75 -1.86 -13.60
C LYS A 98 8.38 -3.23 -13.05
N ASP A 99 7.73 -4.06 -13.85
CA ASP A 99 7.24 -5.36 -13.43
C ASP A 99 8.35 -6.41 -13.55
N THR A 100 8.48 -7.24 -12.54
CA THR A 100 9.37 -8.41 -12.60
C THR A 100 8.58 -9.59 -13.16
N VAL A 101 8.80 -9.89 -14.44
CA VAL A 101 8.16 -11.02 -15.13
C VAL A 101 8.87 -12.31 -14.73
N ILE A 102 8.09 -13.28 -14.25
CA ILE A 102 8.57 -14.62 -13.88
C ILE A 102 8.42 -15.55 -15.06
N GLU A 103 7.25 -15.54 -15.71
CA GLU A 103 6.90 -16.44 -16.79
C GLU A 103 5.87 -15.79 -17.71
N THR A 104 5.91 -16.14 -19.01
CA THR A 104 4.86 -15.77 -19.97
C THR A 104 4.24 -17.07 -20.52
N PHE A 105 2.92 -17.12 -20.61
CA PHE A 105 2.18 -18.29 -21.07
C PHE A 105 0.94 -17.87 -21.86
N ILE A 106 0.39 -18.80 -22.61
CA ILE A 106 -0.87 -18.58 -23.33
C ILE A 106 -1.98 -19.23 -22.52
N LYS A 107 -2.92 -18.44 -22.04
CA LYS A 107 -4.15 -18.96 -21.46
C LYS A 107 -5.05 -19.39 -22.60
N GLU A 108 -5.36 -20.70 -22.66
CA GLU A 108 -6.22 -21.26 -23.69
C GLU A 108 -7.62 -20.67 -23.65
N ALA A 109 -8.28 -20.67 -24.81
CA ALA A 109 -9.66 -20.20 -24.92
C ALA A 109 -10.58 -21.05 -24.03
N GLU A 110 -11.41 -20.44 -23.23
CA GLU A 110 -12.48 -21.12 -22.51
C GLU A 110 -13.64 -21.38 -23.49
N THR A 111 -13.94 -22.66 -23.70
CA THR A 111 -15.06 -23.10 -24.55
C THR A 111 -16.18 -23.62 -23.67
N GLU A 112 -17.41 -23.28 -24.01
CA GLU A 112 -18.62 -23.79 -23.36
C GLU A 112 -19.44 -24.57 -24.39
N GLU A 113 -19.90 -25.78 -24.04
CA GLU A 113 -20.83 -26.54 -24.86
C GLU A 113 -22.24 -25.97 -24.66
N VAL A 114 -22.80 -25.42 -25.72
CA VAL A 114 -24.20 -24.93 -25.72
C VAL A 114 -25.03 -25.94 -26.52
N GLU A 115 -26.09 -26.48 -25.91
CA GLU A 115 -27.06 -27.35 -26.56
C GLU A 115 -28.05 -26.48 -27.38
N LYS A 116 -28.12 -26.71 -28.69
CA LYS A 116 -29.12 -26.08 -29.58
C LYS A 116 -30.49 -26.76 -29.44
N GLU A 117 -31.53 -26.04 -29.80
CA GLU A 117 -32.92 -26.55 -29.77
C GLU A 117 -33.13 -27.80 -30.62
N ASP A 118 -32.22 -28.15 -31.52
CA ASP A 118 -32.21 -29.35 -32.34
C ASP A 118 -31.49 -30.55 -31.69
N GLY A 119 -30.98 -30.40 -30.46
CA GLY A 119 -30.26 -31.48 -29.74
C GLY A 119 -28.81 -31.63 -30.13
N THR A 120 -28.26 -30.76 -30.98
CA THR A 120 -26.84 -30.76 -31.33
C THR A 120 -26.06 -29.86 -30.35
N LYS A 121 -24.87 -30.36 -29.93
CA LYS A 121 -23.94 -29.59 -29.08
C LYS A 121 -23.00 -28.79 -29.96
N GLU A 122 -22.92 -27.51 -29.73
CA GLU A 122 -21.93 -26.64 -30.35
C GLU A 122 -21.00 -26.06 -29.31
N THR A 123 -19.69 -26.18 -29.58
CA THR A 123 -18.68 -25.57 -28.71
C THR A 123 -18.51 -24.11 -29.11
N VAL A 124 -18.89 -23.19 -28.21
CA VAL A 124 -18.75 -21.76 -28.43
C VAL A 124 -17.57 -21.26 -27.59
N GLU A 125 -16.67 -20.50 -28.20
CA GLU A 125 -15.60 -19.82 -27.46
C GLU A 125 -16.20 -18.71 -26.60
N LYS A 126 -16.07 -18.85 -25.29
CA LYS A 126 -16.48 -17.85 -24.31
C LYS A 126 -15.46 -16.74 -24.15
N THR A 127 -14.19 -17.11 -24.18
CA THR A 127 -13.07 -16.16 -24.05
C THR A 127 -11.97 -16.59 -25.02
N PRO A 128 -11.46 -15.69 -25.89
CA PRO A 128 -10.37 -16.02 -26.80
C PRO A 128 -9.08 -16.28 -26.04
N ALA A 129 -8.21 -17.10 -26.63
CA ALA A 129 -6.87 -17.31 -26.08
C ALA A 129 -6.13 -15.98 -25.94
N LYS A 130 -5.58 -15.71 -24.74
CA LYS A 130 -4.81 -14.50 -24.46
C LYS A 130 -3.42 -14.86 -23.96
N LYS A 131 -2.45 -14.04 -24.38
CA LYS A 131 -1.11 -14.11 -23.80
C LYS A 131 -1.14 -13.45 -22.42
N MET A 132 -0.67 -14.18 -21.44
CA MET A 132 -0.61 -13.76 -20.03
C MET A 132 0.84 -13.77 -19.58
N ALA A 133 1.15 -12.87 -18.65
CA ALA A 133 2.41 -12.85 -17.95
C ALA A 133 2.14 -13.05 -16.45
N LYS A 134 2.91 -13.94 -15.83
CA LYS A 134 2.97 -14.09 -14.39
C LYS A 134 4.06 -13.16 -13.89
N ILE A 135 3.67 -12.18 -13.12
CA ILE A 135 4.57 -11.18 -12.55
C ILE A 135 4.62 -11.28 -11.03
N VAL A 136 5.65 -10.72 -10.42
CA VAL A 136 5.63 -10.44 -8.98
C VAL A 136 4.52 -9.45 -8.74
N LYS A 137 3.63 -9.75 -7.79
CA LYS A 137 2.48 -8.90 -7.47
C LYS A 137 2.94 -7.47 -7.19
N ARG A 138 2.32 -6.51 -7.87
CA ARG A 138 2.63 -5.09 -7.69
C ARG A 138 2.37 -4.68 -6.24
N PRO A 139 3.32 -3.98 -5.59
CA PRO A 139 3.08 -3.49 -4.24
C PRO A 139 1.93 -2.49 -4.23
N VAL A 140 0.98 -2.69 -3.32
CA VAL A 140 -0.15 -1.78 -3.10
C VAL A 140 0.11 -1.00 -1.82
N PRO A 141 0.00 0.33 -1.84
CA PRO A 141 0.16 1.12 -0.63
C PRO A 141 -0.94 0.78 0.38
N LEU A 142 -0.59 0.76 1.67
CA LEU A 142 -1.52 0.51 2.77
C LEU A 142 -2.36 1.73 3.12
N ASN A 143 -1.90 2.91 2.75
CA ASN A 143 -2.53 4.17 3.06
C ASN A 143 -3.14 4.82 1.83
N ASP A 144 -4.11 5.70 2.06
CA ASP A 144 -4.71 6.53 1.03
C ASP A 144 -3.99 7.88 0.96
N ILE A 145 -3.25 8.12 -0.13
CA ILE A 145 -2.52 9.38 -0.36
C ILE A 145 -3.42 10.49 -0.93
N HIS A 146 -4.66 10.16 -1.32
CA HIS A 146 -5.64 11.10 -1.86
C HIS A 146 -7.00 10.98 -1.14
N PRO A 147 -7.02 11.15 0.20
CA PRO A 147 -8.25 10.99 0.97
C PRO A 147 -9.34 11.94 0.49
N LEU A 148 -10.60 11.56 0.73
CA LEU A 148 -11.78 12.26 0.23
C LEU A 148 -11.76 13.77 0.51
N TRP A 149 -11.24 14.18 1.67
CA TRP A 149 -11.18 15.60 2.05
C TRP A 149 -10.19 16.44 1.23
N THR A 150 -9.36 15.84 0.38
CA THR A 150 -8.47 16.57 -0.55
C THR A 150 -9.22 17.05 -1.77
N LYS A 151 -10.37 16.45 -2.09
CA LYS A 151 -11.26 16.88 -3.16
C LYS A 151 -12.05 18.12 -2.75
N HIS A 152 -12.54 18.87 -3.73
CA HIS A 152 -13.45 19.96 -3.42
C HIS A 152 -14.83 19.40 -3.02
N PRO A 153 -15.53 19.98 -2.02
CA PRO A 153 -16.85 19.48 -1.59
C PRO A 153 -17.87 19.32 -2.71
N ASN A 154 -17.82 20.17 -3.75
CA ASN A 154 -18.73 20.09 -4.90
C ASN A 154 -18.45 18.90 -5.84
N GLU A 155 -17.30 18.24 -5.68
CA GLU A 155 -16.90 17.07 -6.45
C GLU A 155 -17.23 15.76 -5.76
N CYS A 156 -17.76 15.85 -4.54
CA CYS A 156 -18.09 14.70 -3.70
C CYS A 156 -19.61 14.52 -3.63
N SER A 157 -20.08 13.31 -3.86
CA SER A 157 -21.46 12.92 -3.68
C SER A 157 -21.74 12.47 -2.22
N ASP A 158 -23.00 12.45 -1.81
CA ASP A 158 -23.39 11.93 -0.50
C ASP A 158 -22.95 10.47 -0.30
N GLU A 159 -22.94 9.69 -1.38
CA GLU A 159 -22.49 8.29 -1.32
C GLU A 159 -20.99 8.18 -1.08
N ASP A 160 -20.17 9.06 -1.68
CA ASP A 160 -18.72 9.12 -1.41
C ASP A 160 -18.45 9.35 0.08
N TYR A 161 -19.18 10.26 0.72
CA TYR A 161 -19.04 10.52 2.16
C TYR A 161 -19.45 9.33 3.02
N LYS A 162 -20.53 8.64 2.67
CA LYS A 162 -20.99 7.47 3.41
C LYS A 162 -20.05 6.29 3.24
N GLU A 163 -19.53 6.07 2.03
CA GLU A 163 -18.55 5.03 1.75
C GLU A 163 -17.25 5.29 2.50
N PHE A 164 -16.76 6.52 2.45
CA PHE A 164 -15.57 6.94 3.19
C PHE A 164 -15.75 6.72 4.70
N TYR A 165 -16.92 7.09 5.25
CA TYR A 165 -17.24 6.85 6.65
C TYR A 165 -17.19 5.36 7.01
N ARG A 166 -17.84 4.51 6.23
CA ARG A 166 -17.86 3.04 6.44
C ARG A 166 -16.45 2.46 6.42
N ASN A 167 -15.62 2.91 5.48
CA ASN A 167 -14.26 2.39 5.30
C ASN A 167 -13.31 2.83 6.43
N VAL A 168 -13.45 4.05 6.91
CA VAL A 168 -12.55 4.61 7.94
C VAL A 168 -12.93 4.17 9.36
N PHE A 169 -14.21 4.19 9.67
CA PHE A 169 -14.71 3.91 11.03
C PHE A 169 -15.22 2.48 11.21
N HIS A 170 -15.29 1.69 10.12
CA HIS A 170 -15.86 0.34 10.11
C HIS A 170 -17.27 0.28 10.71
N ASP A 171 -18.03 1.39 10.64
CA ASP A 171 -19.39 1.50 11.11
C ASP A 171 -20.35 1.40 9.93
N TYR A 172 -21.22 0.37 9.96
CA TYR A 172 -22.22 0.12 8.92
C TYR A 172 -23.47 1.01 9.06
N LYS A 173 -23.60 1.72 10.18
CA LYS A 173 -24.68 2.70 10.36
C LYS A 173 -24.29 3.99 9.66
N GLU A 174 -25.21 4.53 8.87
CA GLU A 174 -24.99 5.82 8.24
C GLU A 174 -24.85 6.93 9.29
N PRO A 175 -23.91 7.88 9.11
CA PRO A 175 -23.84 9.05 9.97
C PRO A 175 -25.10 9.90 9.87
N LEU A 176 -25.38 10.69 10.89
CA LEU A 176 -26.49 11.66 10.88
C LEU A 176 -26.26 12.72 9.81
N PHE A 177 -25.07 13.29 9.79
CA PHE A 177 -24.58 14.25 8.81
C PHE A 177 -23.06 14.36 8.92
N TRP A 178 -22.48 15.11 8.00
CA TRP A 178 -21.03 15.41 7.97
C TRP A 178 -20.80 16.86 7.61
N ILE A 179 -19.60 17.36 7.95
CA ILE A 179 -19.11 18.68 7.57
C ILE A 179 -17.76 18.51 6.89
N HIS A 180 -17.69 18.86 5.61
CA HIS A 180 -16.43 18.88 4.88
C HIS A 180 -15.72 20.21 5.11
N LEU A 181 -14.59 20.16 5.80
CA LEU A 181 -13.79 21.32 6.13
C LEU A 181 -12.69 21.51 5.08
N ASN A 182 -12.70 22.67 4.46
CA ASN A 182 -11.65 23.12 3.55
C ASN A 182 -11.44 24.62 3.76
N MET A 183 -10.74 24.95 4.84
CA MET A 183 -10.50 26.33 5.29
C MET A 183 -9.01 26.64 5.21
N ASP A 184 -8.67 27.71 4.51
CA ASP A 184 -7.29 28.18 4.40
C ASP A 184 -6.94 29.27 5.43
N TYR A 185 -7.94 29.92 6.02
CA TYR A 185 -7.77 31.00 7.00
C TYR A 185 -8.82 30.93 8.12
N PRO A 186 -8.49 31.19 9.40
CA PRO A 186 -7.17 31.58 9.94
C PRO A 186 -6.21 30.39 10.11
N PHE A 187 -6.69 29.18 9.96
CA PHE A 187 -5.90 27.94 10.06
C PHE A 187 -6.14 27.11 8.81
N ASN A 188 -5.08 26.60 8.22
CA ASN A 188 -5.20 25.62 7.15
C ASN A 188 -5.76 24.32 7.73
N LEU A 189 -7.07 24.13 7.60
CA LEU A 189 -7.80 23.00 8.14
C LEU A 189 -8.56 22.28 7.04
N LYS A 190 -8.17 21.02 6.78
CA LYS A 190 -8.80 20.13 5.81
C LYS A 190 -9.20 18.84 6.51
N GLY A 191 -10.40 18.36 6.22
CA GLY A 191 -10.91 17.14 6.83
C GLY A 191 -12.42 17.01 6.71
N ILE A 192 -12.95 15.92 7.22
CA ILE A 192 -14.40 15.69 7.29
C ILE A 192 -14.76 15.34 8.73
N LEU A 193 -15.68 16.10 9.31
CA LEU A 193 -16.27 15.79 10.61
C LEU A 193 -17.54 14.96 10.37
N TYR A 194 -17.60 13.79 10.98
CA TYR A 194 -18.79 12.96 10.97
C TYR A 194 -19.51 12.95 12.32
N PHE A 195 -20.82 12.92 12.28
CA PHE A 195 -21.68 12.80 13.45
C PHE A 195 -22.39 11.45 13.38
N PRO A 196 -21.94 10.46 14.18
CA PRO A 196 -22.56 9.13 14.19
C PRO A 196 -23.97 9.18 14.78
N LYS A 197 -24.79 8.14 14.45
CA LYS A 197 -26.12 7.92 15.07
C LYS A 197 -25.99 7.31 16.44
#